data_5ef4d4d3a2b78f2a94f550539fc2dd0a
#
_entry.id   5ef4d4d3a2b78f2a94f550539fc2dd0a
#
_cell.length_a   1.000
_cell.length_b   1.000
_cell.length_c   1.000
_cell.angle_alpha   90.00
_cell.angle_beta   90.00
_cell.angle_gamma   90.00
#
_symmetry.space_group_name_H-M   'P 1'
#
loop_
_entity.id
_entity.type
_entity.pdbx_description
1 polymer ?
#
loop_
_entity_poly.entity_id
_entity_poly.type
_entity_poly.pdbx_seq_one_letter_code
_entity_poly.pdbx_strand_id
1 'polypeptide(L)'
;MGDLSKNFSRSEFACPHCGEVEIDPLLVATLQRIRDKAGPVVVTSGYRCPVHNEAVGGVKNSQHIYGRAADIYVPGMSQAALLALVREMTVNEDIYAGYAYAIKNSKRAVHVDVRIPESNTVRGWKHG
;
A
#
# COMPACT_ATOMS: atom_id res chain seq x y z
N MET A 1 3.80 1.23 -18.55
CA MET A 1 2.43 1.71 -18.70
C MET A 1 1.48 0.83 -17.92
N GLY A 2 0.61 1.43 -17.14
CA GLY A 2 -0.28 0.68 -16.28
C GLY A 2 -1.70 0.63 -16.79
N ASP A 3 -2.42 -0.43 -16.43
CA ASP A 3 -3.84 -0.55 -16.75
C ASP A 3 -4.73 -0.05 -15.61
N LEU A 4 -4.17 0.28 -14.45
CA LEU A 4 -4.91 0.85 -13.31
C LEU A 4 -4.67 2.34 -13.20
N SER A 5 -3.46 2.78 -13.46
CA SER A 5 -3.08 4.19 -13.49
C SER A 5 -1.86 4.30 -14.38
N LYS A 6 -1.31 5.51 -14.50
CA LYS A 6 -0.20 5.76 -15.41
C LYS A 6 0.95 4.76 -15.24
N ASN A 7 1.27 4.39 -14.00
CA ASN A 7 2.44 3.57 -13.71
C ASN A 7 2.14 2.25 -13.01
N PHE A 8 0.86 1.91 -12.80
CA PHE A 8 0.52 0.69 -12.07
C PHE A 8 -0.44 -0.18 -12.84
N SER A 9 -0.13 -1.47 -12.87
CA SER A 9 -0.95 -2.48 -13.54
C SER A 9 -1.50 -3.47 -12.53
N ARG A 10 -2.66 -4.03 -12.84
CA ARG A 10 -3.33 -5.00 -11.99
C ARG A 10 -2.41 -6.17 -11.64
N SER A 11 -1.58 -6.61 -12.58
CA SER A 11 -0.67 -7.74 -12.37
C SER A 11 0.33 -7.50 -11.23
N GLU A 12 0.64 -6.24 -10.93
CA GLU A 12 1.59 -5.94 -9.85
C GLU A 12 1.01 -6.23 -8.48
N PHE A 13 -0.32 -6.34 -8.37
CA PHE A 13 -1.01 -6.53 -7.12
C PHE A 13 -1.60 -7.93 -6.98
N ALA A 14 -1.40 -8.79 -7.97
CA ALA A 14 -2.04 -10.11 -7.98
C ALA A 14 -1.51 -10.99 -6.85
N CYS A 15 -2.41 -11.76 -6.24
CA CYS A 15 -2.04 -12.73 -5.22
C CYS A 15 -1.18 -13.83 -5.85
N PRO A 16 0.02 -14.09 -5.31
CA PRO A 16 0.90 -15.11 -5.90
C PRO A 16 0.35 -16.53 -5.75
N HIS A 17 -0.57 -16.73 -4.82
CA HIS A 17 -1.16 -18.05 -4.59
C HIS A 17 -2.23 -18.40 -5.62
N CYS A 18 -3.14 -17.47 -5.90
CA CYS A 18 -4.29 -17.76 -6.75
C CYS A 18 -4.34 -16.89 -8.02
N GLY A 19 -3.49 -15.89 -8.11
CA GLY A 19 -3.44 -15.01 -9.29
C GLY A 19 -4.55 -13.98 -9.34
N GLU A 20 -5.46 -13.98 -8.37
CA GLU A 20 -6.55 -13.02 -8.37
C GLU A 20 -6.13 -11.67 -7.85
N VAL A 21 -6.91 -10.64 -8.17
CA VAL A 21 -6.64 -9.27 -7.75
C VAL A 21 -7.91 -8.64 -7.24
N GLU A 22 -7.82 -8.14 -6.00
CA GLU A 22 -8.81 -7.21 -5.45
C GLU A 22 -8.04 -5.94 -5.17
N ILE A 23 -8.48 -4.80 -5.68
CA ILE A 23 -7.72 -3.57 -5.51
C ILE A 23 -8.66 -2.39 -5.37
N ASP A 24 -8.46 -1.61 -4.32
CA ASP A 24 -9.23 -0.40 -4.07
C ASP A 24 -8.64 0.74 -4.90
N PRO A 25 -9.44 1.44 -5.69
CA PRO A 25 -8.92 2.56 -6.49
C PRO A 25 -8.20 3.63 -5.68
N LEU A 26 -8.59 3.82 -4.41
CA LEU A 26 -7.92 4.78 -3.56
C LEU A 26 -6.48 4.37 -3.28
N LEU A 27 -6.22 3.07 -3.13
CA LEU A 27 -4.86 2.58 -2.96
C LEU A 27 -4.02 2.88 -4.19
N VAL A 28 -4.58 2.63 -5.37
CA VAL A 28 -3.88 2.91 -6.63
C VAL A 28 -3.55 4.39 -6.75
N ALA A 29 -4.52 5.25 -6.45
CA ALA A 29 -4.30 6.70 -6.51
C ALA A 29 -3.22 7.14 -5.52
N THR A 30 -3.23 6.57 -4.32
CA THR A 30 -2.22 6.87 -3.31
C THR A 30 -0.83 6.48 -3.78
N LEU A 31 -0.69 5.26 -4.31
CA LEU A 31 0.60 4.78 -4.78
C LEU A 31 1.08 5.57 -6.00
N GLN A 32 0.17 5.98 -6.87
CA GLN A 32 0.54 6.78 -8.03
C GLN A 32 1.13 8.13 -7.59
N ARG A 33 0.55 8.75 -6.57
CA ARG A 33 1.08 10.00 -6.05
C ARG A 33 2.44 9.81 -5.41
N ILE A 34 2.65 8.71 -4.69
CA ILE A 34 3.96 8.39 -4.14
C ILE A 34 4.96 8.21 -5.28
N ARG A 35 4.55 7.50 -6.33
CA ARG A 35 5.40 7.27 -7.51
C ARG A 35 5.80 8.59 -8.16
N ASP A 36 4.87 9.51 -8.30
CA ASP A 36 5.14 10.79 -8.95
C ASP A 36 6.15 11.62 -8.17
N LYS A 37 6.23 11.41 -6.85
CA LYS A 37 7.13 12.16 -6.00
C LYS A 37 8.48 11.46 -5.81
N ALA A 38 8.45 10.14 -5.62
CA ALA A 38 9.63 9.38 -5.23
C ALA A 38 10.38 8.74 -6.39
N GLY A 39 9.71 8.53 -7.52
CA GLY A 39 10.27 7.76 -8.62
C GLY A 39 9.69 6.36 -8.65
N PRO A 40 10.27 5.45 -9.44
CA PRO A 40 9.69 4.11 -9.63
C PRO A 40 9.40 3.39 -8.33
N VAL A 41 8.20 2.84 -8.21
CA VAL A 41 7.75 2.11 -7.03
C VAL A 41 7.59 0.65 -7.42
N VAL A 42 8.16 -0.26 -6.62
CA VAL A 42 8.02 -1.69 -6.80
C VAL A 42 7.08 -2.23 -5.72
N VAL A 43 6.04 -2.95 -6.14
CA VAL A 43 5.10 -3.59 -5.23
C VAL A 43 5.61 -4.99 -4.92
N THR A 44 5.93 -5.26 -3.65
CA THR A 44 6.41 -6.57 -3.23
C THR A 44 5.28 -7.46 -2.74
N SER A 45 4.17 -6.86 -2.30
CA SER A 45 2.99 -7.62 -1.88
C SER A 45 1.77 -6.73 -2.07
N GLY A 46 0.80 -7.21 -2.84
CA GLY A 46 -0.46 -6.51 -3.06
C GLY A 46 -1.60 -7.27 -2.43
N TYR A 47 -2.56 -7.71 -3.25
CA TYR A 47 -3.68 -8.49 -2.76
C TYR A 47 -3.22 -9.85 -2.24
N ARG A 48 -3.80 -10.29 -1.14
CA ARG A 48 -3.62 -11.64 -0.61
C ARG A 48 -4.99 -12.26 -0.43
N CYS A 49 -5.21 -13.44 -1.04
CA CYS A 49 -6.41 -14.20 -0.70
C CYS A 49 -6.26 -14.71 0.75
N PRO A 50 -7.36 -15.05 1.43
CA PRO A 50 -7.28 -15.50 2.82
C PRO A 50 -6.33 -16.66 3.05
N VAL A 51 -6.27 -17.61 2.10
CA VAL A 51 -5.39 -18.78 2.22
C VAL A 51 -3.92 -18.34 2.18
N HIS A 52 -3.56 -17.47 1.23
CA HIS A 52 -2.19 -16.99 1.12
C HIS A 52 -1.80 -16.14 2.34
N ASN A 53 -2.72 -15.31 2.80
CA ASN A 53 -2.46 -14.48 3.97
C ASN A 53 -2.12 -15.33 5.20
N GLU A 54 -2.86 -16.42 5.39
CA GLU A 54 -2.58 -17.33 6.50
C GLU A 54 -1.23 -18.00 6.33
N ALA A 55 -0.92 -18.42 5.10
CA ALA A 55 0.34 -19.12 4.82
C ALA A 55 1.57 -18.27 5.08
N VAL A 56 1.48 -16.95 4.86
CA VAL A 56 2.62 -16.05 5.10
C VAL A 56 2.61 -15.44 6.50
N GLY A 57 1.69 -15.88 7.35
CA GLY A 57 1.64 -15.39 8.72
C GLY A 57 1.04 -14.01 8.87
N GLY A 58 0.23 -13.58 7.91
CA GLY A 58 -0.43 -12.28 8.00
C GLY A 58 -1.52 -12.26 9.06
N VAL A 59 -1.84 -11.06 9.54
CA VAL A 59 -2.91 -10.93 10.52
C VAL A 59 -4.25 -11.29 9.90
N LYS A 60 -5.18 -11.78 10.73
CA LYS A 60 -6.44 -12.32 10.26
C LYS A 60 -7.24 -11.35 9.40
N ASN A 61 -7.26 -10.08 9.78
CA ASN A 61 -8.00 -9.05 9.05
C ASN A 61 -7.07 -8.09 8.34
N SER A 62 -6.02 -8.64 7.69
CA SER A 62 -5.05 -7.83 6.96
C SER A 62 -5.72 -7.00 5.89
N GLN A 63 -5.29 -5.75 5.73
CA GLN A 63 -5.79 -4.89 4.66
C GLN A 63 -5.43 -5.43 3.28
N HIS A 64 -4.41 -6.27 3.17
CA HIS A 64 -4.06 -6.93 1.91
C HIS A 64 -5.20 -7.81 1.40
N ILE A 65 -5.97 -8.42 2.31
CA ILE A 65 -7.11 -9.27 1.93
C ILE A 65 -8.22 -8.45 1.27
N TYR A 66 -8.32 -7.18 1.61
CA TYR A 66 -9.37 -6.30 1.09
C TYR A 66 -8.91 -5.48 -0.11
N GLY A 67 -7.68 -5.71 -0.59
CA GLY A 67 -7.16 -4.92 -1.71
C GLY A 67 -6.85 -3.48 -1.35
N ARG A 68 -6.65 -3.20 -0.07
CA ARG A 68 -6.42 -1.84 0.42
C ARG A 68 -5.00 -1.59 0.90
N ALA A 69 -4.11 -2.56 0.72
CA ALA A 69 -2.73 -2.44 1.19
C ALA A 69 -1.74 -2.91 0.16
N ALA A 70 -0.57 -2.31 0.18
CA ALA A 70 0.56 -2.75 -0.61
C ALA A 70 1.83 -2.56 0.20
N ASP A 71 2.76 -3.49 0.05
CA ASP A 71 4.11 -3.33 0.57
C ASP A 71 4.96 -2.92 -0.62
N ILE A 72 5.68 -1.82 -0.48
CA ILE A 72 6.38 -1.20 -1.60
C ILE A 72 7.80 -0.83 -1.21
N TYR A 73 8.67 -0.69 -2.22
CA TYR A 73 9.94 -0.02 -2.03
C TYR A 73 10.26 0.83 -3.26
N VAL A 74 11.20 1.74 -3.10
CA VAL A 74 11.67 2.60 -4.20
C VAL A 74 13.15 2.32 -4.38
N PRO A 75 13.58 1.85 -5.56
CA PRO A 75 15.00 1.60 -5.81
C PRO A 75 15.84 2.85 -5.52
N GLY A 76 16.91 2.67 -4.76
CA GLY A 76 17.80 3.76 -4.41
C GLY A 76 17.38 4.56 -3.19
N MET A 77 16.23 4.26 -2.59
CA MET A 77 15.73 4.98 -1.43
C MET A 77 15.73 4.04 -0.23
N SER A 78 16.19 4.52 0.92
CA SER A 78 16.17 3.71 2.14
C SER A 78 14.74 3.56 2.65
N GLN A 79 14.52 2.52 3.45
CA GLN A 79 13.23 2.28 4.08
C GLN A 79 12.80 3.48 4.93
N ALA A 80 13.73 4.03 5.70
CA ALA A 80 13.42 5.18 6.57
C ALA A 80 13.04 6.41 5.76
N ALA A 81 13.74 6.65 4.64
CA ALA A 81 13.44 7.81 3.79
C ALA A 81 12.08 7.66 3.12
N LEU A 82 11.75 6.46 2.67
CA LEU A 82 10.46 6.21 2.04
C LEU A 82 9.33 6.36 3.06
N LEU A 83 9.51 5.81 4.25
CA LEU A 83 8.49 5.93 5.30
C LEU A 83 8.27 7.39 5.68
N ALA A 84 9.36 8.15 5.81
CA ALA A 84 9.26 9.57 6.12
C ALA A 84 8.50 10.33 5.03
N LEU A 85 8.77 10.00 3.77
CA LEU A 85 8.08 10.64 2.65
C LEU A 85 6.57 10.33 2.67
N VAL A 86 6.21 9.06 2.88
CA VAL A 86 4.80 8.66 2.92
C VAL A 86 4.08 9.38 4.05
N ARG A 87 4.72 9.46 5.22
CA ARG A 87 4.12 10.13 6.37
C ARG A 87 3.98 11.62 6.13
N GLU A 88 4.97 12.24 5.51
CA GLU A 88 4.90 13.66 5.16
C GLU A 88 3.76 13.93 4.19
N MET A 89 3.62 13.09 3.17
CA MET A 89 2.54 13.24 2.19
C MET A 89 1.18 13.07 2.85
N THR A 90 1.08 12.19 3.83
CA THR A 90 -0.16 11.99 4.58
C THR A 90 -0.51 13.24 5.39
N VAL A 91 0.48 13.80 6.08
CA VAL A 91 0.28 15.00 6.90
C VAL A 91 -0.10 16.18 6.02
N ASN A 92 0.50 16.28 4.84
CA ASN A 92 0.21 17.38 3.90
C ASN A 92 -1.06 17.13 3.09
N GLU A 93 -1.75 16.02 3.33
CA GLU A 93 -2.98 15.66 2.64
C GLU A 93 -2.80 15.45 1.13
N ASP A 94 -1.59 15.10 0.73
CA ASP A 94 -1.32 14.73 -0.66
C ASP A 94 -1.86 13.33 -0.98
N ILE A 95 -1.93 12.48 0.04
CA ILE A 95 -2.45 11.13 -0.09
C ILE A 95 -3.28 10.79 1.14
N TYR A 96 -4.12 9.78 1.00
CA TYR A 96 -4.81 9.19 2.13
C TYR A 96 -4.12 7.86 2.46
N ALA A 97 -3.38 7.84 3.54
CA ALA A 97 -2.78 6.60 4.04
C ALA A 97 -3.33 6.35 5.43
N GLY A 98 -4.13 5.30 5.58
CA GLY A 98 -4.67 4.95 6.87
C GLY A 98 -3.58 4.46 7.80
N TYR A 99 -2.54 3.81 7.22
CA TYR A 99 -1.46 3.25 8.00
C TYR A 99 -0.22 3.10 7.13
N ALA A 100 0.94 3.43 7.69
CA ALA A 100 2.21 3.22 7.00
C ALA A 100 3.25 2.86 8.04
N TYR A 101 4.02 1.80 7.76
CA TYR A 101 5.08 1.38 8.68
C TYR A 101 6.16 0.61 7.93
N ALA A 102 7.35 0.55 8.54
CA ALA A 102 8.47 -0.20 7.98
C ALA A 102 8.20 -1.70 8.12
N ILE A 103 8.44 -2.44 7.05
CA ILE A 103 8.30 -3.90 7.09
C ILE A 103 9.46 -4.47 7.91
N LYS A 104 9.13 -5.27 8.92
CA LYS A 104 10.08 -5.70 9.93
C LYS A 104 11.27 -6.48 9.38
N ASN A 105 11.05 -7.35 8.41
CA ASN A 105 12.10 -8.21 7.88
C ASN A 105 12.64 -7.72 6.54
N SER A 106 12.49 -6.45 6.25
CA SER A 106 12.97 -5.84 5.03
C SER A 106 13.80 -4.61 5.36
N LYS A 107 14.81 -4.35 4.54
CA LYS A 107 15.63 -3.15 4.70
C LYS A 107 15.11 -1.98 3.88
N ARG A 108 14.11 -2.20 3.03
CA ARG A 108 13.65 -1.17 2.10
C ARG A 108 12.14 -1.07 1.93
N ALA A 109 11.39 -2.10 2.32
CA ALA A 109 9.95 -2.13 2.05
C ALA A 109 9.16 -1.43 3.16
N VAL A 110 8.11 -0.73 2.73
CA VAL A 110 7.18 -0.02 3.61
C VAL A 110 5.78 -0.49 3.30
N HIS A 111 5.01 -0.79 4.35
CA HIS A 111 3.59 -1.09 4.23
C HIS A 111 2.82 0.21 4.13
N VAL A 112 1.89 0.29 3.16
CA VAL A 112 1.00 1.43 3.00
C VAL A 112 -0.41 0.89 2.80
N ASP A 113 -1.39 1.40 3.55
CA ASP A 113 -2.76 1.01 3.32
C ASP A 113 -3.71 2.21 3.42
N VAL A 114 -4.90 2.02 2.85
CA VAL A 114 -5.94 3.05 2.83
C VAL A 114 -7.17 2.56 3.58
N ARG A 115 -6.93 1.89 4.72
CA ARG A 115 -8.03 1.32 5.51
C ARG A 115 -9.04 2.36 5.92
N ILE A 116 -10.30 1.95 5.99
CA ILE A 116 -11.38 2.83 6.39
C ILE A 116 -11.50 2.73 7.90
N PRO A 117 -11.52 3.88 8.63
CA PRO A 117 -11.71 3.85 10.07
C PRO A 117 -13.04 3.22 10.44
N GLU A 118 -13.03 2.37 11.46
CA GLU A 118 -14.23 1.67 11.88
C GLU A 118 -15.30 2.57 12.42
N SER A 119 -14.89 3.68 13.02
CA SER A 119 -15.82 4.57 13.69
C SER A 119 -16.54 5.53 12.78
N ASN A 120 -16.32 5.45 11.48
CA ASN A 120 -16.84 6.45 10.57
C ASN A 120 -16.33 7.84 10.84
N THR A 121 -15.40 7.97 11.70
CA THR A 121 -14.78 9.24 11.96
C THR A 121 -13.87 9.47 10.82
N VAL A 122 -14.14 10.47 10.15
CA VAL A 122 -13.23 10.78 9.10
C VAL A 122 -12.14 11.54 9.71
N ARG A 123 -11.39 11.28 10.25
CA ARG A 123 -10.41 11.78 10.87
C ARG A 123 -9.68 12.71 10.60
N GLY A 124 -9.94 12.96 10.96
CA GLY A 124 -9.44 13.29 10.81
C GLY A 124 -9.07 13.03 10.08
N TRP A 125 -9.56 12.77 9.66
CA TRP A 125 -9.34 12.24 9.05
C TRP A 125 -9.57 12.47 8.61
N LYS A 126 -9.45 12.79 8.88
CA LYS A 126 -9.57 12.81 8.87
C LYS A 126 -9.83 12.50 8.89
N HIS A 127 -9.96 12.69 8.84
CA HIS A 127 -10.28 12.23 9.22
C HIS A 127 -10.47 11.84 9.61
N GLY A 128 -10.71 12.32 9.45
CA GLY A 128 -10.75 11.82 10.05
C GLY A 128 -10.74 11.52 10.19
#